data_960cfeb2d733f5b9051eb1dac7deea08
#
_entry.id   960cfeb2d733f5b9051eb1dac7deea08
#
_cell.length_a   1.000
_cell.length_b   1.000
_cell.length_c   1.000
_cell.angle_alpha   90.00
_cell.angle_beta   90.00
_cell.angle_gamma   90.00
#
_symmetry.space_group_name_H-M   'P 1'
#
loop_
_entity.id
_entity.type
_entity.pdbx_description
1 polymer ?
#
loop_
_entity_poly.entity_id
_entity_poly.type
_entity_poly.pdbx_seq_one_letter_code
_entity_poly.pdbx_strand_id
1 'polypeptide(L)'
;MNGTPAVLKFSIPVAVFLLFFVPSRDSEAHNVGNAILWNREISRIFYQRCATCHRDGGTAFSLTDYRDVQPHAARIKETVLSRQMPPWGAVKGFGSFKDEQGLSLEEIELITDWVDSDTPKGNNPNSLPEVPKFKKPATFKLPKNAVEVSGEFTLKSPLKLDGLFPSKVPAGKSVRIAAAFPDGHIEPLLWLYEYEERFAHPFWLAKVLTLPVGTKIHGVPADTQVFLIPGR
;
A
#
# COMPACT_ATOMS: atom_id res chain seq x y z
N MET A 1 91.99 -11.10 35.67
CA MET A 1 91.71 -10.96 34.22
C MET A 1 90.20 -10.54 34.13
N ASN A 2 90.02 -9.27 33.97
CA ASN A 2 88.77 -8.59 34.11
C ASN A 2 88.12 -8.41 32.75
N GLY A 3 86.99 -9.06 32.53
CA GLY A 3 86.15 -8.86 31.34
C GLY A 3 84.88 -8.10 31.73
N THR A 4 84.79 -6.87 31.27
CA THR A 4 83.59 -5.99 31.46
C THR A 4 82.52 -6.36 30.45
N PRO A 5 81.21 -6.54 30.83
CA PRO A 5 80.15 -6.78 29.85
C PRO A 5 79.73 -5.46 29.17
N ALA A 6 79.63 -5.51 27.86
CA ALA A 6 79.12 -4.41 27.03
C ALA A 6 77.59 -4.25 27.19
N VAL A 7 77.18 -3.07 27.60
CA VAL A 7 75.73 -2.71 27.66
C VAL A 7 75.31 -2.24 26.30
N LEU A 8 74.40 -3.08 25.66
CA LEU A 8 73.80 -2.75 24.42
C LEU A 8 72.63 -1.79 24.66
N LYS A 9 72.73 -0.54 24.23
CA LYS A 9 71.65 0.44 24.29
C LYS A 9 70.69 0.25 23.14
N PHE A 10 69.46 -0.32 23.43
CA PHE A 10 68.38 -0.32 22.49
C PHE A 10 67.71 1.05 22.50
N SER A 11 67.82 1.79 21.39
CA SER A 11 67.06 3.00 21.14
C SER A 11 65.72 2.58 20.51
N ILE A 12 64.67 2.79 21.25
CA ILE A 12 63.26 2.59 20.73
C ILE A 12 62.86 3.86 19.98
N PRO A 13 62.56 3.80 18.68
CA PRO A 13 62.03 4.97 17.99
C PRO A 13 60.62 5.25 18.48
N VAL A 14 60.38 6.44 19.02
CA VAL A 14 59.03 6.94 19.33
C VAL A 14 58.36 7.24 18.01
N ALA A 15 57.46 6.32 17.61
CA ALA A 15 56.56 6.56 16.49
C ALA A 15 55.49 7.56 16.95
N VAL A 16 55.60 8.80 16.49
CA VAL A 16 54.57 9.82 16.66
C VAL A 16 53.40 9.45 15.77
N PHE A 17 52.36 8.87 16.37
CA PHE A 17 51.06 8.61 15.70
C PHE A 17 50.33 9.96 15.57
N LEU A 18 50.52 10.61 14.42
CA LEU A 18 49.66 11.73 14.03
C LEU A 18 48.23 11.21 13.82
N LEU A 19 47.38 11.34 14.84
CA LEU A 19 45.96 11.20 14.73
C LEU A 19 45.45 12.28 13.76
N PHE A 20 45.26 11.89 12.49
CA PHE A 20 44.46 12.67 11.55
C PHE A 20 43.05 12.68 12.07
N PHE A 21 42.66 13.75 12.72
CA PHE A 21 41.27 14.08 13.01
C PHE A 21 40.62 14.36 11.65
N VAL A 22 40.05 13.33 11.04
CA VAL A 22 39.14 13.51 9.89
C VAL A 22 37.86 14.08 10.49
N PRO A 23 37.51 15.34 10.24
CA PRO A 23 36.21 15.82 10.64
C PRO A 23 35.21 14.95 9.92
N SER A 24 34.35 14.24 10.66
CA SER A 24 33.13 13.63 10.14
C SER A 24 32.37 14.76 9.47
N ARG A 25 32.41 14.81 8.15
CA ARG A 25 31.42 15.56 7.40
C ARG A 25 30.12 14.88 7.71
N ASP A 26 29.38 15.46 8.65
CA ASP A 26 27.98 15.19 8.78
C ASP A 26 27.41 15.36 7.38
N SER A 27 26.94 14.25 6.84
CA SER A 27 26.32 14.19 5.53
C SER A 27 24.95 14.85 5.65
N GLU A 28 24.92 16.18 5.88
CA GLU A 28 23.75 17.01 5.62
C GLU A 28 23.55 17.17 4.09
N ALA A 29 23.58 16.05 3.40
CA ALA A 29 23.07 15.95 2.04
C ALA A 29 21.60 15.57 2.07
N HIS A 30 20.82 16.14 2.97
CA HIS A 30 19.38 16.14 2.86
C HIS A 30 18.94 17.36 2.08
N ASN A 31 19.02 17.21 0.76
CA ASN A 31 18.07 17.70 -0.21
C ASN A 31 17.34 19.00 0.16
N VAL A 32 18.07 20.14 0.08
CA VAL A 32 17.46 21.49 0.02
C VAL A 32 16.73 21.64 -1.33
N GLY A 33 15.93 20.65 -1.71
CA GLY A 33 15.27 20.64 -3.03
C GLY A 33 13.75 20.62 -2.96
N ASN A 34 13.13 19.81 -2.12
CA ASN A 34 11.68 19.68 -2.17
C ASN A 34 11.11 19.15 -0.85
N ALA A 35 10.89 20.03 0.13
CA ALA A 35 10.06 19.67 1.28
C ALA A 35 8.71 19.10 0.79
N ILE A 36 8.29 17.97 1.34
CA ILE A 36 6.96 17.38 1.08
C ILE A 36 5.92 18.28 1.74
N LEU A 37 4.96 18.78 0.98
CA LEU A 37 4.03 19.79 1.44
C LEU A 37 2.58 19.30 1.27
N TRP A 38 1.72 19.69 2.23
CA TRP A 38 0.28 19.47 2.09
C TRP A 38 -0.26 20.00 0.75
N ASN A 39 0.02 21.27 0.44
CA ASN A 39 -0.50 21.94 -0.76
C ASN A 39 -0.05 21.30 -2.08
N ARG A 40 0.96 20.45 -2.08
CA ARG A 40 1.53 19.86 -3.29
C ARG A 40 1.27 18.36 -3.40
N GLU A 41 1.95 17.56 -2.58
CA GLU A 41 1.94 16.09 -2.67
C GLU A 41 0.79 15.49 -1.85
N ILE A 42 0.69 15.88 -0.58
CA ILE A 42 -0.13 15.16 0.39
C ILE A 42 -1.61 15.31 0.12
N SER A 43 -2.09 16.52 -0.19
CA SER A 43 -3.51 16.73 -0.51
C SER A 43 -3.98 15.88 -1.68
N ARG A 44 -3.12 15.63 -2.69
CA ARG A 44 -3.46 14.78 -3.84
C ARG A 44 -3.66 13.34 -3.43
N ILE A 45 -2.78 12.82 -2.57
CA ILE A 45 -2.93 11.45 -2.02
C ILE A 45 -4.23 11.36 -1.23
N PHE A 46 -4.48 12.33 -0.34
CA PHE A 46 -5.69 12.35 0.49
C PHE A 46 -6.96 12.42 -0.35
N TYR A 47 -6.99 13.25 -1.38
CA TYR A 47 -8.16 13.38 -2.25
C TYR A 47 -8.43 12.10 -3.07
N GLN A 48 -7.40 11.36 -3.44
CA GLN A 48 -7.53 10.12 -4.21
C GLN A 48 -7.83 8.91 -3.34
N ARG A 49 -7.23 8.82 -2.12
CA ARG A 49 -7.23 7.60 -1.32
C ARG A 49 -8.12 7.68 -0.07
N CYS A 50 -8.27 8.84 0.52
CA CYS A 50 -8.93 9.02 1.82
C CYS A 50 -10.30 9.68 1.69
N ALA A 51 -10.41 10.73 0.89
CA ALA A 51 -11.60 11.57 0.82
C ALA A 51 -12.85 10.88 0.25
N THR A 52 -12.72 9.71 -0.37
CA THR A 52 -13.88 8.90 -0.76
C THR A 52 -14.77 8.60 0.45
N CYS A 53 -14.18 8.34 1.61
CA CYS A 53 -14.87 8.08 2.87
C CYS A 53 -14.77 9.26 3.85
N HIS A 54 -13.59 9.92 3.92
CA HIS A 54 -13.25 10.98 4.86
C HIS A 54 -13.56 12.37 4.28
N ARG A 55 -14.82 12.76 4.25
CA ARG A 55 -15.33 14.05 3.79
C ARG A 55 -16.67 14.37 4.42
N ASP A 56 -17.13 15.60 4.27
CA ASP A 56 -18.48 15.98 4.64
C ASP A 56 -19.52 15.14 3.88
N GLY A 57 -20.46 14.57 4.62
CA GLY A 57 -21.45 13.63 4.09
C GLY A 57 -20.87 12.28 3.64
N GLY A 58 -19.63 11.99 3.96
CA GLY A 58 -19.00 10.67 3.82
C GLY A 58 -19.35 9.72 4.98
N THR A 59 -18.62 8.62 5.08
CA THR A 59 -18.83 7.60 6.14
C THR A 59 -17.93 7.83 7.35
N ALA A 60 -16.98 8.77 7.28
CA ALA A 60 -16.03 9.10 8.33
C ALA A 60 -15.79 10.62 8.42
N PHE A 61 -15.11 11.07 9.46
CA PHE A 61 -14.76 12.49 9.64
C PHE A 61 -13.94 13.03 8.46
N SER A 62 -14.02 14.34 8.21
CA SER A 62 -13.35 14.97 7.06
C SER A 62 -11.84 14.91 7.18
N LEU A 63 -11.18 14.65 6.04
CA LEU A 63 -9.75 14.79 5.80
C LEU A 63 -9.48 15.53 4.48
N THR A 64 -10.35 16.48 4.14
CA THR A 64 -10.25 17.25 2.88
C THR A 64 -9.57 18.60 3.03
N ASP A 65 -9.34 19.05 4.26
CA ASP A 65 -8.62 20.29 4.56
C ASP A 65 -7.40 20.01 5.44
N TYR A 66 -6.37 20.84 5.33
CA TYR A 66 -5.17 20.75 6.17
C TYR A 66 -5.49 20.78 7.67
N ARG A 67 -6.44 21.64 8.09
CA ARG A 67 -6.85 21.77 9.49
C ARG A 67 -7.57 20.54 10.02
N ASP A 68 -8.21 19.79 9.14
CA ASP A 68 -8.86 18.52 9.51
C ASP A 68 -7.82 17.38 9.64
N VAL A 69 -6.77 17.42 8.81
CA VAL A 69 -5.76 16.33 8.73
C VAL A 69 -4.68 16.50 9.79
N GLN A 70 -4.16 17.70 9.98
CA GLN A 70 -2.98 17.96 10.81
C GLN A 70 -3.12 17.44 12.25
N PRO A 71 -4.25 17.62 12.97
CA PRO A 71 -4.42 17.08 14.32
C PRO A 71 -4.42 15.56 14.40
N HIS A 72 -4.64 14.88 13.29
CA HIS A 72 -4.69 13.41 13.18
C HIS A 72 -3.43 12.80 12.55
N ALA A 73 -2.43 13.61 12.21
CA ALA A 73 -1.26 13.19 11.41
C ALA A 73 -0.54 11.97 11.99
N ALA A 74 -0.25 11.95 13.29
CA ALA A 74 0.40 10.81 13.93
C ALA A 74 -0.44 9.52 13.82
N ARG A 75 -1.76 9.62 14.02
CA ARG A 75 -2.66 8.48 13.89
C ARG A 75 -2.79 8.02 12.43
N ILE A 76 -2.81 8.95 11.48
CA ILE A 76 -2.80 8.65 10.05
C ILE A 76 -1.53 7.86 9.69
N LYS A 77 -0.35 8.33 10.10
CA LYS A 77 0.91 7.62 9.88
C LYS A 77 0.84 6.18 10.42
N GLU A 78 0.40 5.98 11.65
CA GLU A 78 0.26 4.65 12.25
C GLU A 78 -0.66 3.74 11.43
N THR A 79 -1.82 4.25 11.01
CA THR A 79 -2.84 3.45 10.30
C THR A 79 -2.48 3.15 8.85
N VAL A 80 -1.72 4.02 8.17
CA VAL A 80 -1.23 3.73 6.81
C VAL A 80 -0.04 2.78 6.83
N LEU A 81 0.86 2.88 7.82
CA LEU A 81 1.97 1.94 8.00
C LEU A 81 1.48 0.52 8.32
N SER A 82 0.47 0.41 9.18
CA SER A 82 -0.17 -0.87 9.51
C SER A 82 -1.17 -1.35 8.45
N ARG A 83 -1.32 -0.62 7.33
CA ARG A 83 -2.28 -0.89 6.24
C ARG A 83 -3.73 -1.02 6.68
N GLN A 84 -4.08 -0.47 7.83
CA GLN A 84 -5.46 -0.38 8.29
C GLN A 84 -6.27 0.63 7.49
N MET A 85 -5.63 1.66 6.95
CA MET A 85 -6.23 2.67 6.08
C MET A 85 -5.41 2.86 4.80
N PRO A 86 -6.07 3.01 3.64
CA PRO A 86 -7.51 2.79 3.39
C PRO A 86 -7.94 1.34 3.62
N PRO A 87 -9.22 1.04 3.95
CA PRO A 87 -9.70 -0.32 4.19
C PRO A 87 -9.94 -1.04 2.85
N TRP A 88 -8.86 -1.30 2.11
CA TRP A 88 -8.90 -1.87 0.77
C TRP A 88 -8.73 -3.40 0.76
N GLY A 89 -7.82 -3.93 1.56
CA GLY A 89 -7.57 -5.36 1.75
C GLY A 89 -6.86 -6.08 0.60
N ALA A 90 -6.93 -5.60 -0.64
CA ALA A 90 -6.23 -6.21 -1.75
C ALA A 90 -4.77 -5.74 -1.82
N VAL A 91 -3.86 -6.70 -2.03
CA VAL A 91 -2.43 -6.42 -2.23
C VAL A 91 -2.23 -5.75 -3.58
N LYS A 92 -1.63 -4.55 -3.57
CA LYS A 92 -1.32 -3.79 -4.78
C LYS A 92 -0.36 -4.56 -5.68
N GLY A 93 -0.67 -4.56 -6.99
CA GLY A 93 0.13 -5.27 -7.99
C GLY A 93 -0.23 -6.75 -8.15
N PHE A 94 -1.21 -7.27 -7.40
CA PHE A 94 -1.79 -8.57 -7.63
C PHE A 94 -3.26 -8.41 -8.05
N GLY A 95 -3.55 -8.63 -9.33
CA GLY A 95 -4.76 -8.18 -9.97
C GLY A 95 -4.68 -6.69 -10.34
N SER A 96 -5.67 -6.19 -11.06
CA SER A 96 -5.79 -4.80 -11.47
C SER A 96 -7.24 -4.35 -11.32
N PHE A 97 -7.48 -3.29 -10.55
CA PHE A 97 -8.84 -2.90 -10.14
C PHE A 97 -9.19 -1.48 -10.57
N LYS A 98 -10.48 -1.26 -10.87
CA LYS A 98 -11.07 0.08 -10.95
C LYS A 98 -11.05 0.72 -9.56
N ASP A 99 -10.81 2.01 -9.50
CA ASP A 99 -10.89 2.78 -8.25
C ASP A 99 -10.07 2.18 -7.08
N GLU A 100 -8.89 1.64 -7.39
CA GLU A 100 -7.99 1.05 -6.41
C GLU A 100 -7.63 2.05 -5.31
N GLN A 101 -8.01 1.73 -4.06
CA GLN A 101 -7.79 2.60 -2.90
C GLN A 101 -6.48 2.31 -2.16
N GLY A 102 -5.86 1.17 -2.41
CA GLY A 102 -4.60 0.79 -1.75
C GLY A 102 -3.48 1.81 -2.01
N LEU A 103 -2.76 2.19 -0.94
CA LEU A 103 -1.59 3.07 -1.05
C LEU A 103 -0.41 2.32 -1.68
N SER A 104 0.35 3.02 -2.53
CA SER A 104 1.67 2.55 -2.94
C SER A 104 2.69 2.74 -1.81
N LEU A 105 3.87 2.10 -1.93
CA LEU A 105 4.95 2.35 -0.98
C LEU A 105 5.37 3.83 -1.00
N GLU A 106 5.48 4.43 -2.17
CA GLU A 106 5.80 5.85 -2.33
C GLU A 106 4.75 6.75 -1.67
N GLU A 107 3.45 6.46 -1.82
CA GLU A 107 2.39 7.22 -1.14
C GLU A 107 2.49 7.09 0.39
N ILE A 108 2.85 5.90 0.91
CA ILE A 108 3.08 5.67 2.33
C ILE A 108 4.31 6.45 2.81
N GLU A 109 5.43 6.40 2.08
CA GLU A 109 6.67 7.13 2.38
C GLU A 109 6.40 8.64 2.40
N LEU A 110 5.74 9.18 1.38
CA LEU A 110 5.39 10.60 1.33
C LEU A 110 4.55 11.04 2.54
N ILE A 111 3.56 10.24 2.95
CA ILE A 111 2.74 10.56 4.13
C ILE A 111 3.58 10.50 5.40
N THR A 112 4.41 9.47 5.57
CA THR A 112 5.22 9.28 6.79
C THR A 112 6.27 10.36 6.92
N ASP A 113 6.98 10.69 5.86
CA ASP A 113 8.01 11.73 5.84
C ASP A 113 7.41 13.11 6.08
N TRP A 114 6.22 13.38 5.51
CA TRP A 114 5.48 14.61 5.78
C TRP A 114 5.10 14.75 7.25
N VAL A 115 4.65 13.66 7.89
CA VAL A 115 4.32 13.67 9.33
C VAL A 115 5.58 13.87 10.16
N ASP A 116 6.69 13.21 9.83
CA ASP A 116 7.97 13.30 10.55
C ASP A 116 8.65 14.68 10.37
N SER A 117 8.28 15.40 9.32
CA SER A 117 8.75 16.78 9.05
C SER A 117 7.83 17.85 9.65
N ASP A 118 7.03 17.52 10.67
CA ASP A 118 6.11 18.43 11.36
C ASP A 118 5.00 18.98 10.45
N THR A 119 4.54 18.16 9.54
CA THR A 119 3.36 18.40 8.68
C THR A 119 3.36 19.74 7.91
N PRO A 120 4.40 20.11 7.16
CA PRO A 120 4.45 21.41 6.53
C PRO A 120 3.32 21.63 5.51
N LYS A 121 2.61 22.77 5.65
CA LYS A 121 1.46 23.10 4.80
C LYS A 121 1.87 23.56 3.40
N GLY A 122 2.90 24.37 3.31
CA GLY A 122 3.28 25.11 2.11
C GLY A 122 2.60 26.50 2.02
N ASN A 123 3.32 27.44 1.40
CA ASN A 123 2.93 28.85 1.37
C ASN A 123 2.22 29.27 0.09
N ASN A 124 2.24 28.44 -0.97
CA ASN A 124 1.60 28.76 -2.25
C ASN A 124 0.19 28.13 -2.30
N PRO A 125 -0.89 28.92 -2.14
CA PRO A 125 -2.24 28.40 -2.21
C PRO A 125 -2.62 27.88 -3.62
N ASN A 126 -1.97 28.39 -4.67
CA ASN A 126 -2.24 27.97 -6.04
C ASN A 126 -1.71 26.56 -6.37
N SER A 127 -0.87 25.99 -5.51
CA SER A 127 -0.43 24.60 -5.66
C SER A 127 -1.40 23.57 -5.04
N LEU A 128 -2.37 24.03 -4.24
CA LEU A 128 -3.40 23.18 -3.67
C LEU A 128 -4.40 22.78 -4.77
N PRO A 129 -4.62 21.48 -5.02
CA PRO A 129 -5.62 21.05 -5.96
C PRO A 129 -7.04 21.29 -5.45
N GLU A 130 -7.99 21.41 -6.37
CA GLU A 130 -9.40 21.45 -5.98
C GLU A 130 -9.83 20.11 -5.35
N VAL A 131 -10.68 20.20 -4.33
CA VAL A 131 -11.28 19.00 -3.73
C VAL A 131 -12.20 18.33 -4.76
N PRO A 132 -12.01 17.05 -5.08
CA PRO A 132 -12.84 16.36 -6.05
C PRO A 132 -14.31 16.32 -5.66
N LYS A 133 -15.19 16.34 -6.66
CA LYS A 133 -16.62 16.08 -6.44
C LYS A 133 -16.86 14.59 -6.33
N PHE A 134 -17.25 14.14 -5.15
CA PHE A 134 -17.51 12.73 -4.90
C PHE A 134 -18.97 12.37 -5.20
N LYS A 135 -19.18 11.32 -5.96
CA LYS A 135 -20.51 10.73 -6.12
C LYS A 135 -20.87 9.90 -4.88
N LYS A 136 -22.14 9.89 -4.52
CA LYS A 136 -22.63 8.96 -3.47
C LYS A 136 -22.34 7.52 -3.93
N PRO A 137 -21.71 6.67 -3.11
CA PRO A 137 -21.50 5.27 -3.47
C PRO A 137 -22.85 4.60 -3.76
N ALA A 138 -22.93 3.89 -4.87
CA ALA A 138 -24.09 3.03 -5.13
C ALA A 138 -24.07 1.84 -4.16
N THR A 139 -25.26 1.50 -3.63
CA THR A 139 -25.36 0.29 -2.81
C THR A 139 -25.08 -0.93 -3.69
N PHE A 140 -24.07 -1.71 -3.34
CA PHE A 140 -23.77 -2.95 -4.04
C PHE A 140 -24.85 -3.98 -3.78
N LYS A 141 -25.30 -4.62 -4.87
CA LYS A 141 -26.17 -5.80 -4.81
C LYS A 141 -25.53 -6.89 -5.66
N LEU A 142 -25.31 -8.05 -5.06
CA LEU A 142 -24.74 -9.19 -5.78
C LEU A 142 -25.66 -9.59 -6.95
N PRO A 143 -25.15 -9.66 -8.19
CA PRO A 143 -25.95 -10.09 -9.33
C PRO A 143 -26.44 -11.53 -9.16
N LYS A 144 -27.64 -11.84 -9.63
CA LYS A 144 -28.23 -13.21 -9.54
C LYS A 144 -27.42 -14.26 -10.31
N ASN A 145 -26.68 -13.84 -11.33
CA ASN A 145 -25.83 -14.70 -12.15
C ASN A 145 -24.38 -14.72 -11.70
N ALA A 146 -24.06 -14.18 -10.51
CA ALA A 146 -22.72 -14.30 -9.92
C ALA A 146 -22.41 -15.77 -9.63
N VAL A 147 -21.17 -16.17 -9.91
CA VAL A 147 -20.73 -17.56 -9.74
C VAL A 147 -20.03 -17.70 -8.40
N GLU A 148 -20.58 -18.51 -7.53
CA GLU A 148 -19.99 -18.81 -6.23
C GLU A 148 -18.81 -19.77 -6.37
N VAL A 149 -17.71 -19.46 -5.69
CA VAL A 149 -16.49 -20.27 -5.64
C VAL A 149 -16.13 -20.50 -4.19
N SER A 150 -15.93 -21.78 -3.84
CA SER A 150 -15.39 -22.26 -2.57
C SER A 150 -14.59 -23.52 -2.84
N GLY A 151 -13.34 -23.56 -2.39
CA GLY A 151 -12.44 -24.64 -2.74
C GLY A 151 -11.97 -24.61 -4.20
N GLU A 152 -11.58 -25.77 -4.72
CA GLU A 152 -11.23 -25.93 -6.14
C GLU A 152 -12.45 -25.78 -7.04
N PHE A 153 -12.33 -24.96 -8.07
CA PHE A 153 -13.44 -24.68 -8.97
C PHE A 153 -12.98 -24.65 -10.42
N THR A 154 -13.76 -25.28 -11.31
CA THR A 154 -13.51 -25.25 -12.76
C THR A 154 -14.76 -24.72 -13.47
N LEU A 155 -14.58 -23.70 -14.32
CA LEU A 155 -15.65 -23.12 -15.13
C LEU A 155 -16.20 -24.14 -16.12
N LYS A 156 -17.51 -24.37 -16.05
CA LYS A 156 -18.27 -25.26 -16.99
C LYS A 156 -18.75 -24.51 -18.23
N SER A 157 -18.73 -23.19 -18.23
CA SER A 157 -19.07 -22.31 -19.34
C SER A 157 -18.16 -21.10 -19.35
N PRO A 158 -17.98 -20.41 -20.49
CA PRO A 158 -17.16 -19.21 -20.53
C PRO A 158 -17.77 -18.10 -19.67
N LEU A 159 -16.92 -17.28 -19.05
CA LEU A 159 -17.34 -16.17 -18.19
C LEU A 159 -16.60 -14.89 -18.58
N LYS A 160 -17.33 -13.81 -18.80
CA LYS A 160 -16.78 -12.46 -18.80
C LYS A 160 -16.72 -11.96 -17.35
N LEU A 161 -15.56 -11.98 -16.71
CA LEU A 161 -15.37 -11.57 -15.32
C LEU A 161 -15.17 -10.05 -15.25
N ASP A 162 -16.06 -9.34 -14.54
CA ASP A 162 -15.94 -7.89 -14.29
C ASP A 162 -15.44 -7.58 -12.86
N GLY A 163 -15.60 -8.51 -11.93
CA GLY A 163 -15.16 -8.31 -10.55
C GLY A 163 -15.25 -9.54 -9.68
N LEU A 164 -14.77 -9.41 -8.44
CA LEU A 164 -14.85 -10.43 -7.41
C LEU A 164 -15.49 -9.83 -6.14
N PHE A 165 -16.26 -10.63 -5.42
CA PHE A 165 -16.83 -10.25 -4.13
C PHE A 165 -16.54 -11.33 -3.08
N PRO A 166 -15.63 -11.07 -2.12
CA PRO A 166 -15.37 -11.95 -1.00
C PRO A 166 -16.53 -11.82 0.01
N SER A 167 -17.45 -12.75 0.00
CA SER A 167 -18.67 -12.71 0.84
C SER A 167 -18.46 -13.36 2.20
N LYS A 168 -17.56 -14.34 2.29
CA LYS A 168 -17.21 -15.03 3.53
C LYS A 168 -15.75 -15.41 3.50
N VAL A 169 -14.95 -14.68 4.26
CA VAL A 169 -13.53 -14.98 4.49
C VAL A 169 -13.27 -14.92 5.99
N PRO A 170 -12.65 -15.95 6.59
CA PRO A 170 -12.29 -15.90 8.00
C PRO A 170 -11.37 -14.71 8.32
N ALA A 171 -11.61 -14.03 9.44
CA ALA A 171 -10.81 -12.90 9.87
C ALA A 171 -9.32 -13.29 10.03
N GLY A 172 -8.40 -12.42 9.64
CA GLY A 172 -6.96 -12.63 9.66
C GLY A 172 -6.44 -13.59 8.58
N LYS A 173 -7.32 -14.19 7.76
CA LYS A 173 -6.91 -15.11 6.71
C LYS A 173 -6.41 -14.36 5.48
N SER A 174 -5.32 -14.84 4.89
CA SER A 174 -4.86 -14.37 3.58
C SER A 174 -5.31 -15.34 2.48
N VAL A 175 -5.89 -14.79 1.39
CA VAL A 175 -6.46 -15.55 0.28
C VAL A 175 -5.91 -15.00 -1.03
N ARG A 176 -5.27 -15.87 -1.83
CA ARG A 176 -4.60 -15.49 -3.08
C ARG A 176 -5.23 -16.22 -4.25
N ILE A 177 -6.09 -15.54 -4.98
CA ILE A 177 -6.94 -16.11 -6.04
C ILE A 177 -6.33 -15.85 -7.41
N ALA A 178 -6.22 -16.89 -8.22
CA ALA A 178 -5.77 -16.82 -9.61
C ALA A 178 -6.65 -17.67 -10.53
N ALA A 179 -6.70 -17.32 -11.81
CA ALA A 179 -7.32 -18.11 -12.86
C ALA A 179 -6.24 -18.82 -13.67
N ALA A 180 -6.25 -20.15 -13.73
CA ALA A 180 -5.42 -20.94 -14.63
C ALA A 180 -6.24 -21.31 -15.87
N PHE A 181 -5.80 -20.81 -17.02
CA PHE A 181 -6.44 -21.03 -18.31
C PHE A 181 -6.10 -22.42 -18.87
N PRO A 182 -6.93 -22.97 -19.76
CA PRO A 182 -6.65 -24.28 -20.39
C PRO A 182 -5.33 -24.34 -21.20
N ASP A 183 -4.84 -23.20 -21.67
CA ASP A 183 -3.57 -23.07 -22.40
C ASP A 183 -2.33 -23.00 -21.49
N GLY A 184 -2.53 -23.02 -20.16
CA GLY A 184 -1.49 -22.94 -19.14
C GLY A 184 -1.17 -21.52 -18.67
N HIS A 185 -1.78 -20.47 -19.25
CA HIS A 185 -1.65 -19.11 -18.75
C HIS A 185 -2.28 -18.98 -17.34
N ILE A 186 -1.66 -18.22 -16.46
CA ILE A 186 -2.17 -17.93 -15.11
C ILE A 186 -2.35 -16.42 -14.96
N GLU A 187 -3.58 -16.01 -14.67
CA GLU A 187 -3.94 -14.61 -14.43
C GLU A 187 -4.19 -14.37 -12.93
N PRO A 188 -3.44 -13.46 -12.28
CA PRO A 188 -3.71 -13.03 -10.92
C PRO A 188 -5.04 -12.29 -10.82
N LEU A 189 -5.95 -12.72 -9.95
CA LEU A 189 -7.26 -12.10 -9.82
C LEU A 189 -7.38 -11.21 -8.59
N LEU A 190 -7.09 -11.74 -7.39
CA LEU A 190 -7.24 -11.01 -6.13
C LEU A 190 -6.37 -11.65 -5.04
N TRP A 191 -5.58 -10.84 -4.35
CA TRP A 191 -4.89 -11.27 -3.14
C TRP A 191 -5.37 -10.42 -1.97
N LEU A 192 -6.21 -11.02 -1.10
CA LEU A 192 -6.58 -10.46 0.20
C LEU A 192 -5.48 -10.83 1.20
N TYR A 193 -4.98 -9.84 1.93
CA TYR A 193 -3.99 -10.05 2.97
C TYR A 193 -4.60 -9.71 4.33
N GLU A 194 -4.50 -10.63 5.30
CA GLU A 194 -5.04 -10.47 6.65
C GLU A 194 -6.47 -9.91 6.65
N TYR A 195 -7.38 -10.66 6.03
CA TYR A 195 -8.75 -10.22 5.78
C TYR A 195 -9.45 -9.72 7.04
N GLU A 196 -10.11 -8.59 6.90
CA GLU A 196 -11.04 -8.04 7.90
C GLU A 196 -12.42 -7.82 7.24
N GLU A 197 -13.51 -7.89 8.04
CA GLU A 197 -14.88 -7.75 7.52
C GLU A 197 -15.12 -6.42 6.78
N ARG A 198 -14.43 -5.35 7.18
CA ARG A 198 -14.47 -4.05 6.47
C ARG A 198 -13.94 -4.11 5.03
N PHE A 199 -13.28 -5.20 4.63
CA PHE A 199 -12.86 -5.48 3.26
C PHE A 199 -13.93 -6.21 2.45
N ALA A 200 -15.11 -6.47 3.00
CA ALA A 200 -16.24 -7.11 2.33
C ALA A 200 -16.92 -6.14 1.34
N HIS A 201 -16.22 -5.81 0.25
CA HIS A 201 -16.72 -5.01 -0.85
C HIS A 201 -16.35 -5.64 -2.20
N PRO A 202 -17.06 -5.30 -3.31
CA PRO A 202 -16.66 -5.81 -4.61
C PRO A 202 -15.35 -5.20 -5.08
N PHE A 203 -14.47 -6.03 -5.63
CA PHE A 203 -13.25 -5.66 -6.31
C PHE A 203 -13.50 -5.69 -7.81
N TRP A 204 -13.77 -4.54 -8.40
CA TRP A 204 -14.02 -4.41 -9.83
C TRP A 204 -12.72 -4.43 -10.61
N LEU A 205 -12.58 -5.35 -11.58
CA LEU A 205 -11.40 -5.42 -12.43
C LEU A 205 -11.28 -4.17 -13.31
N ALA A 206 -10.06 -3.68 -13.52
CA ALA A 206 -9.80 -2.54 -14.39
C ALA A 206 -10.26 -2.81 -15.84
N LYS A 207 -10.17 -4.06 -16.26
CA LYS A 207 -10.66 -4.57 -17.56
C LYS A 207 -11.43 -5.87 -17.34
N VAL A 208 -12.53 -6.03 -18.07
CA VAL A 208 -13.27 -7.29 -18.09
C VAL A 208 -12.36 -8.40 -18.64
N LEU A 209 -12.25 -9.49 -17.90
CA LEU A 209 -11.43 -10.63 -18.27
C LEU A 209 -12.32 -11.75 -18.85
N THR A 210 -11.99 -12.24 -20.04
CA THR A 210 -12.70 -13.38 -20.63
C THR A 210 -12.05 -14.68 -20.17
N LEU A 211 -12.78 -15.46 -19.38
CA LEU A 211 -12.38 -16.78 -18.91
C LEU A 211 -13.06 -17.85 -19.77
N PRO A 212 -12.31 -18.66 -20.55
CA PRO A 212 -12.88 -19.75 -21.33
C PRO A 212 -13.40 -20.89 -20.44
N VAL A 213 -14.21 -21.78 -21.02
CA VAL A 213 -14.58 -23.04 -20.38
C VAL A 213 -13.32 -23.84 -20.00
N GLY A 214 -13.34 -24.52 -18.85
CA GLY A 214 -12.19 -25.27 -18.36
C GLY A 214 -11.18 -24.42 -17.56
N THR A 215 -11.34 -23.09 -17.48
CA THR A 215 -10.53 -22.25 -16.59
C THR A 215 -10.72 -22.70 -15.14
N LYS A 216 -9.61 -22.93 -14.44
CA LYS A 216 -9.60 -23.31 -13.03
C LYS A 216 -9.36 -22.08 -12.16
N ILE A 217 -10.21 -21.86 -11.16
CA ILE A 217 -10.03 -20.84 -10.14
C ILE A 217 -9.29 -21.49 -8.96
N HIS A 218 -8.11 -20.99 -8.68
CA HIS A 218 -7.23 -21.50 -7.63
C HIS A 218 -7.15 -20.54 -6.46
N GLY A 219 -6.80 -21.07 -5.28
CA GLY A 219 -6.45 -20.30 -4.10
C GLY A 219 -7.64 -19.86 -3.25
N VAL A 220 -8.85 -20.31 -3.54
CA VAL A 220 -10.01 -20.13 -2.67
C VAL A 220 -10.09 -21.33 -1.71
N PRO A 221 -9.88 -21.14 -0.40
CA PRO A 221 -10.01 -22.24 0.56
C PRO A 221 -11.46 -22.73 0.71
N ALA A 222 -11.68 -23.96 1.18
CA ALA A 222 -13.01 -24.54 1.33
C ALA A 222 -13.89 -23.82 2.39
N ASP A 223 -13.28 -23.12 3.35
CA ASP A 223 -13.97 -22.32 4.37
C ASP A 223 -14.21 -20.87 3.94
N THR A 224 -13.83 -20.54 2.70
CA THR A 224 -13.92 -19.21 2.10
C THR A 224 -14.91 -19.23 0.95
N GLN A 225 -15.67 -18.15 0.79
CA GLN A 225 -16.66 -17.98 -0.28
C GLN A 225 -16.38 -16.67 -1.02
N VAL A 226 -16.16 -16.77 -2.31
CA VAL A 226 -15.93 -15.63 -3.21
C VAL A 226 -16.89 -15.75 -4.40
N PHE A 227 -17.53 -14.66 -4.78
CA PHE A 227 -18.35 -14.60 -5.99
C PHE A 227 -17.55 -13.98 -7.13
N LEU A 228 -17.54 -14.65 -8.27
CA LEU A 228 -17.13 -14.09 -9.54
C LEU A 228 -18.32 -13.30 -10.11
N ILE A 229 -18.12 -12.01 -10.36
CA ILE A 229 -19.17 -11.11 -10.85
C ILE A 229 -19.08 -11.03 -12.37
N PRO A 230 -20.11 -11.50 -13.11
CA PRO A 230 -20.12 -11.41 -14.57
C PRO A 230 -20.22 -9.95 -15.05
N GLY A 231 -19.49 -9.61 -16.10
CA GLY A 231 -19.68 -8.39 -16.88
C GLY A 231 -20.95 -8.45 -17.74
N ARG A 232 -21.45 -7.27 -18.06
CA ARG A 232 -22.59 -7.10 -18.99
C ARG A 232 -22.16 -7.29 -20.44
#